data_60b43f62d2d4da7501abf259b1b4abc0
#
_entry.id   60b43f62d2d4da7501abf259b1b4abc0
#
_cell.length_a   1.000
_cell.length_b   1.000
_cell.length_c   1.000
_cell.angle_alpha   90.00
_cell.angle_beta   90.00
_cell.angle_gamma   90.00
#
_symmetry.space_group_name_H-M   'P 1'
#
loop_
_entity.id
_entity.type
_entity.pdbx_description
1 polymer ?
#
loop_
_entity_poly.entity_id
_entity_poly.type
_entity_poly.pdbx_seq_one_letter_code
_entity_poly.pdbx_strand_id
1 'polypeptide(L)'
;ISGLILVMMSSVFVGCGKSSDVSSDLTAKEVAAKIIEANYIVAPMEIEDDMAEEMYHLNIDDVEDYAIYETQRSPGPGFIMIVKAKDGKVEDVKNSMEEVLADKIGQAFYPAEQEVAENATIEVDGNFVSLFLLNSEVEADAEKMYNDLTQK
;
A
#
# COMPACT_ATOMS: atom_id res chain seq x y z
N ILE A 1 -69.65 12.61 -4.60
CA ILE A 1 -68.65 12.61 -5.66
C ILE A 1 -67.28 12.76 -4.92
N SER A 2 -66.73 11.62 -4.50
CA SER A 2 -65.46 11.56 -3.76
C SER A 2 -64.37 11.14 -4.70
N GLY A 3 -63.38 12.00 -4.86
CA GLY A 3 -62.15 11.69 -5.57
C GLY A 3 -61.09 11.19 -4.60
N LEU A 4 -60.70 9.93 -4.73
CA LEU A 4 -59.66 9.29 -3.97
C LEU A 4 -58.32 9.57 -4.67
N ILE A 5 -57.46 10.39 -4.06
CA ILE A 5 -56.09 10.64 -4.54
C ILE A 5 -55.18 9.61 -3.90
N LEU A 6 -54.70 8.67 -4.72
CA LEU A 6 -53.73 7.67 -4.32
C LEU A 6 -52.33 8.29 -4.44
N VAL A 7 -51.72 8.62 -3.30
CA VAL A 7 -50.33 9.06 -3.25
C VAL A 7 -49.42 7.83 -3.25
N MET A 8 -48.77 7.58 -4.40
CA MET A 8 -47.71 6.61 -4.50
C MET A 8 -46.41 7.19 -3.83
N MET A 9 -46.07 6.69 -2.67
CA MET A 9 -44.79 6.90 -2.07
C MET A 9 -43.72 6.06 -2.81
N SER A 10 -42.97 6.70 -3.67
CA SER A 10 -41.76 6.10 -4.27
C SER A 10 -40.64 6.10 -3.22
N SER A 11 -40.35 4.93 -2.67
CA SER A 11 -39.20 4.70 -1.80
C SER A 11 -37.92 4.71 -2.65
N VAL A 12 -37.21 5.82 -2.63
CA VAL A 12 -35.87 5.89 -3.19
C VAL A 12 -34.95 5.18 -2.21
N PHE A 13 -34.57 3.96 -2.50
CA PHE A 13 -33.42 3.31 -1.85
C PHE A 13 -32.15 4.00 -2.34
N VAL A 14 -31.70 5.00 -1.60
CA VAL A 14 -30.33 5.48 -1.70
C VAL A 14 -29.44 4.41 -1.06
N GLY A 15 -28.89 3.55 -1.90
CA GLY A 15 -27.81 2.69 -1.52
C GLY A 15 -26.59 3.56 -1.21
N CYS A 16 -26.35 3.86 0.06
CA CYS A 16 -25.07 4.34 0.52
C CYS A 16 -24.05 3.20 0.36
N GLY A 17 -23.42 3.13 -0.80
CA GLY A 17 -22.10 2.55 -0.91
C GLY A 17 -21.16 3.43 -0.07
N LYS A 18 -20.77 2.96 1.10
CA LYS A 18 -19.63 3.53 1.83
C LYS A 18 -18.39 3.25 0.98
N SER A 19 -18.03 4.16 0.10
CA SER A 19 -16.64 4.41 -0.19
C SER A 19 -16.09 5.09 1.06
N SER A 20 -15.30 4.37 1.81
CA SER A 20 -14.50 4.93 2.88
C SER A 20 -13.42 5.79 2.22
N ASP A 21 -13.74 7.07 1.99
CA ASP A 21 -12.74 8.11 1.79
C ASP A 21 -12.04 8.31 3.15
N VAL A 22 -11.10 7.43 3.46
CA VAL A 22 -10.21 7.61 4.59
C VAL A 22 -8.86 8.01 4.00
N SER A 23 -8.69 9.27 3.67
CA SER A 23 -7.36 9.82 3.47
C SER A 23 -6.76 10.09 4.85
N SER A 24 -5.73 9.35 5.21
CA SER A 24 -4.87 9.73 6.32
C SER A 24 -4.23 11.08 6.00
N ASP A 25 -4.18 12.00 6.98
CA ASP A 25 -3.43 13.25 6.84
C ASP A 25 -1.91 13.03 6.79
N LEU A 26 -1.46 11.77 7.06
CA LEU A 26 -0.05 11.40 7.03
C LEU A 26 0.44 11.24 5.60
N THR A 27 1.72 11.52 5.42
CA THR A 27 2.46 11.19 4.19
C THR A 27 2.93 9.74 4.21
N ALA A 28 3.28 9.18 3.06
CA ALA A 28 3.87 7.85 2.97
C ALA A 28 5.19 7.76 3.76
N LYS A 29 5.99 8.85 3.74
CA LYS A 29 7.25 8.95 4.51
C LYS A 29 7.00 8.92 6.01
N GLU A 30 5.97 9.61 6.52
CA GLU A 30 5.63 9.59 7.94
C GLU A 30 5.13 8.23 8.41
N VAL A 31 4.34 7.54 7.58
CA VAL A 31 3.91 6.16 7.85
C VAL A 31 5.11 5.21 7.88
N ALA A 32 5.95 5.25 6.85
CA ALA A 32 7.15 4.40 6.77
C ALA A 32 8.12 4.65 7.93
N ALA A 33 8.35 5.91 8.31
CA ALA A 33 9.23 6.26 9.42
C ALA A 33 8.83 5.55 10.73
N LYS A 34 7.53 5.46 11.02
CA LYS A 34 7.02 4.75 12.21
C LYS A 34 7.28 3.24 12.15
N ILE A 35 7.16 2.65 10.96
CA ILE A 35 7.45 1.23 10.73
C ILE A 35 8.94 0.95 10.89
N ILE A 36 9.81 1.84 10.38
CA ILE A 36 11.26 1.74 10.54
C ILE A 36 11.68 1.91 12.00
N GLU A 37 11.10 2.87 12.74
CA GLU A 37 11.34 3.05 14.17
C GLU A 37 10.98 1.81 15.01
N ALA A 38 10.02 1.02 14.58
CA ALA A 38 9.63 -0.24 15.22
C ALA A 38 10.63 -1.39 14.94
N ASN A 39 11.66 -1.17 14.11
CA ASN A 39 12.74 -2.12 13.79
C ASN A 39 12.26 -3.42 13.12
N TYR A 40 11.23 -3.36 12.30
CA TYR A 40 10.77 -4.51 11.51
C TYR A 40 11.69 -4.84 10.33
N ILE A 41 12.56 -3.91 9.92
CA ILE A 41 13.62 -4.12 8.92
C ILE A 41 14.99 -3.96 9.58
N VAL A 42 15.85 -4.92 9.35
CA VAL A 42 17.24 -4.87 9.84
C VAL A 42 18.11 -4.10 8.85
N ALA A 43 18.86 -3.11 9.33
CA ALA A 43 19.71 -2.25 8.51
C ALA A 43 18.96 -1.67 7.28
N PRO A 44 17.86 -0.92 7.49
CA PRO A 44 17.10 -0.36 6.41
C PRO A 44 17.88 0.69 5.64
N MET A 45 17.79 0.67 4.32
CA MET A 45 18.29 1.69 3.41
C MET A 45 17.09 2.32 2.69
N GLU A 46 16.98 3.62 2.74
CA GLU A 46 15.99 4.38 1.97
C GLU A 46 16.40 4.43 0.49
N ILE A 47 15.43 4.26 -0.39
CA ILE A 47 15.61 4.34 -1.84
C ILE A 47 15.18 5.73 -2.29
N GLU A 48 16.09 6.46 -2.92
CA GLU A 48 15.87 7.82 -3.40
C GLU A 48 15.30 7.84 -4.84
N ASP A 49 14.88 9.02 -5.29
CA ASP A 49 14.08 9.26 -6.49
C ASP A 49 14.61 8.57 -7.75
N ASP A 50 15.88 8.73 -8.08
CA ASP A 50 16.47 8.14 -9.29
C ASP A 50 16.35 6.61 -9.29
N MET A 51 16.57 5.98 -8.13
CA MET A 51 16.44 4.54 -7.97
C MET A 51 14.98 4.09 -7.94
N ALA A 52 14.09 4.90 -7.38
CA ALA A 52 12.66 4.60 -7.32
C ALA A 52 12.05 4.49 -8.72
N GLU A 53 12.45 5.35 -9.65
CA GLU A 53 12.01 5.28 -11.04
C GLU A 53 12.69 4.16 -11.81
N GLU A 54 14.03 4.05 -11.73
CA GLU A 54 14.80 3.12 -12.57
C GLU A 54 14.67 1.65 -12.14
N MET A 55 14.59 1.38 -10.84
CA MET A 55 14.65 0.03 -10.28
C MET A 55 13.33 -0.46 -9.69
N TYR A 56 12.44 0.46 -9.33
CA TYR A 56 11.18 0.12 -8.66
C TYR A 56 9.95 0.56 -9.45
N HIS A 57 10.09 0.84 -10.74
CA HIS A 57 9.02 1.12 -11.69
C HIS A 57 8.05 2.25 -11.26
N LEU A 58 8.45 3.08 -10.27
CA LEU A 58 7.59 4.11 -9.73
C LEU A 58 7.64 5.37 -10.62
N ASN A 59 6.51 5.72 -11.21
CA ASN A 59 6.37 7.01 -11.89
C ASN A 59 6.11 8.11 -10.85
N ILE A 60 7.12 8.92 -10.54
CA ILE A 60 7.04 10.01 -9.54
C ILE A 60 5.95 11.04 -9.88
N ASP A 61 5.62 11.22 -11.16
CA ASP A 61 4.56 12.12 -11.58
C ASP A 61 3.16 11.64 -11.13
N ASP A 62 2.99 10.37 -10.81
CA ASP A 62 1.72 9.77 -10.39
C ASP A 62 1.52 9.76 -8.86
N VAL A 63 2.52 10.18 -8.08
CA VAL A 63 2.49 10.09 -6.62
C VAL A 63 2.48 11.46 -5.93
N GLU A 64 1.81 11.55 -4.77
CA GLU A 64 1.92 12.70 -3.88
C GLU A 64 3.15 12.59 -2.99
N ASP A 65 3.41 11.38 -2.48
CA ASP A 65 4.53 11.05 -1.63
C ASP A 65 4.78 9.54 -1.65
N TYR A 66 6.01 9.11 -1.36
CA TYR A 66 6.35 7.69 -1.28
C TYR A 66 7.51 7.45 -0.33
N ALA A 67 7.64 6.23 0.13
CA ALA A 67 8.79 5.74 0.87
C ALA A 67 9.08 4.29 0.49
N ILE A 68 10.32 4.01 0.14
CA ILE A 68 10.80 2.67 -0.18
C ILE A 68 12.01 2.40 0.69
N TYR A 69 11.98 1.30 1.44
CA TYR A 69 13.11 0.84 2.25
C TYR A 69 13.45 -0.60 1.93
N GLU A 70 14.72 -0.89 1.82
CA GLU A 70 15.24 -2.23 1.62
C GLU A 70 16.35 -2.55 2.64
N THR A 71 16.38 -3.80 3.10
CA THR A 71 17.45 -4.26 4.00
C THR A 71 18.78 -4.32 3.27
N GLN A 72 19.85 -3.88 3.93
CA GLN A 72 21.23 -4.07 3.47
C GLN A 72 21.80 -5.44 3.88
N ARG A 73 21.01 -6.27 4.58
CA ARG A 73 21.44 -7.61 4.99
C ARG A 73 20.95 -8.68 4.04
N SER A 74 21.86 -9.58 3.68
CA SER A 74 21.58 -10.81 2.94
C SER A 74 22.20 -11.99 3.72
N PRO A 75 21.52 -13.13 3.80
CA PRO A 75 20.19 -13.42 3.31
C PRO A 75 19.09 -12.90 4.26
N GLY A 76 17.89 -12.71 3.71
CA GLY A 76 16.66 -12.47 4.46
C GLY A 76 15.77 -11.41 3.85
N PRO A 77 14.45 -11.54 4.00
CA PRO A 77 13.50 -10.56 3.52
C PRO A 77 13.59 -9.27 4.35
N GLY A 78 13.32 -8.15 3.72
CA GLY A 78 13.31 -6.84 4.36
C GLY A 78 13.09 -5.75 3.34
N PHE A 79 11.85 -5.57 2.90
CA PHE A 79 11.46 -4.56 1.94
C PHE A 79 10.07 -4.01 2.30
N ILE A 80 9.93 -2.70 2.24
CA ILE A 80 8.63 -2.02 2.28
C ILE A 80 8.58 -0.96 1.19
N MET A 81 7.43 -0.85 0.55
CA MET A 81 7.11 0.21 -0.38
C MET A 81 5.73 0.75 0.00
N ILE A 82 5.64 2.03 0.33
CA ILE A 82 4.41 2.72 0.69
C ILE A 82 4.32 3.95 -0.21
N VAL A 83 3.23 4.06 -0.94
CA VAL A 83 3.01 5.15 -1.89
C VAL A 83 1.67 5.80 -1.63
N LYS A 84 1.64 7.12 -1.56
CA LYS A 84 0.42 7.91 -1.61
C LYS A 84 0.24 8.42 -3.04
N ALA A 85 -0.70 7.81 -3.75
CA ALA A 85 -0.99 8.12 -5.13
C ALA A 85 -1.75 9.45 -5.27
N LYS A 86 -1.53 10.18 -6.35
CA LYS A 86 -2.39 11.30 -6.74
C LYS A 86 -3.79 10.82 -7.10
N ASP A 87 -4.75 11.73 -7.07
CA ASP A 87 -6.13 11.43 -7.45
C ASP A 87 -6.20 10.79 -8.85
N GLY A 88 -6.89 9.64 -8.93
CA GLY A 88 -7.04 8.86 -10.16
C GLY A 88 -5.81 8.06 -10.59
N LYS A 89 -4.74 8.01 -9.77
CA LYS A 89 -3.48 7.32 -10.08
C LYS A 89 -3.22 6.05 -9.25
N VAL A 90 -4.16 5.66 -8.40
CA VAL A 90 -4.03 4.47 -7.53
C VAL A 90 -3.78 3.20 -8.34
N GLU A 91 -4.48 3.02 -9.46
CA GLU A 91 -4.32 1.83 -10.30
C GLU A 91 -2.96 1.82 -11.03
N ASP A 92 -2.49 3.00 -11.49
CA ASP A 92 -1.17 3.12 -12.12
C ASP A 92 -0.06 2.77 -11.11
N VAL A 93 -0.15 3.26 -9.89
CA VAL A 93 0.77 2.95 -8.79
C VAL A 93 0.72 1.47 -8.42
N LYS A 94 -0.48 0.88 -8.34
CA LYS A 94 -0.65 -0.55 -8.07
C LYS A 94 0.02 -1.41 -9.13
N ASN A 95 -0.16 -1.08 -10.41
CA ASN A 95 0.49 -1.77 -11.51
C ASN A 95 2.03 -1.70 -11.40
N SER A 96 2.58 -0.53 -11.04
CA SER A 96 4.02 -0.39 -10.77
C SER A 96 4.47 -1.32 -9.64
N MET A 97 3.72 -1.41 -8.55
CA MET A 97 4.04 -2.35 -7.44
C MET A 97 3.93 -3.81 -7.85
N GLU A 98 3.02 -4.16 -8.75
CA GLU A 98 2.91 -5.53 -9.30
C GLU A 98 4.17 -5.90 -10.09
N GLU A 99 4.76 -4.95 -10.83
CA GLU A 99 6.04 -5.16 -11.50
C GLU A 99 7.20 -5.31 -10.50
N VAL A 100 7.23 -4.48 -9.45
CA VAL A 100 8.21 -4.64 -8.35
C VAL A 100 8.09 -6.00 -7.70
N LEU A 101 6.89 -6.46 -7.38
CA LEU A 101 6.66 -7.76 -6.77
C LEU A 101 7.12 -8.90 -7.69
N ALA A 102 6.83 -8.81 -8.99
CA ALA A 102 7.29 -9.79 -9.98
C ALA A 102 8.83 -9.84 -10.04
N ASP A 103 9.50 -8.70 -9.99
CA ASP A 103 10.96 -8.62 -9.96
C ASP A 103 11.52 -9.23 -8.67
N LYS A 104 10.92 -8.95 -7.52
CA LYS A 104 11.32 -9.52 -6.23
C LYS A 104 11.19 -11.04 -6.21
N ILE A 105 10.12 -11.60 -6.78
CA ILE A 105 9.94 -13.06 -6.96
C ILE A 105 11.04 -13.61 -7.88
N GLY A 106 11.27 -12.96 -9.02
CA GLY A 106 12.26 -13.41 -10.02
C GLY A 106 13.71 -13.32 -9.55
N GLN A 107 14.02 -12.41 -8.63
CA GLN A 107 15.36 -12.17 -8.09
C GLN A 107 15.63 -12.87 -6.77
N ALA A 108 14.61 -13.43 -6.12
CA ALA A 108 14.74 -14.11 -4.83
C ALA A 108 15.67 -15.32 -4.96
N PHE A 109 16.82 -15.25 -4.28
CA PHE A 109 17.84 -16.29 -4.35
C PHE A 109 17.72 -17.30 -3.20
N TYR A 110 17.23 -16.88 -2.05
CA TYR A 110 17.08 -17.71 -0.87
C TYR A 110 15.62 -18.13 -0.66
N PRO A 111 15.37 -19.38 -0.20
CA PRO A 111 14.01 -19.88 -0.02
C PRO A 111 13.11 -19.00 0.84
N ALA A 112 13.64 -18.39 1.90
CA ALA A 112 12.87 -17.51 2.76
C ALA A 112 12.45 -16.20 2.06
N GLU A 113 13.30 -15.65 1.20
CA GLU A 113 12.97 -14.47 0.38
C GLU A 113 11.91 -14.81 -0.66
N GLN A 114 12.05 -15.98 -1.30
CA GLN A 114 11.09 -16.45 -2.29
C GLN A 114 9.73 -16.72 -1.67
N GLU A 115 9.68 -17.42 -0.52
CA GLU A 115 8.43 -17.69 0.19
C GLU A 115 7.68 -16.40 0.57
N VAL A 116 8.40 -15.40 1.09
CA VAL A 116 7.81 -14.11 1.45
C VAL A 116 7.29 -13.38 0.21
N ALA A 117 8.07 -13.31 -0.87
CA ALA A 117 7.66 -12.61 -2.09
C ALA A 117 6.47 -13.30 -2.78
N GLU A 118 6.44 -14.63 -2.84
CA GLU A 118 5.34 -15.40 -3.46
C GLU A 118 4.01 -15.30 -2.67
N ASN A 119 4.08 -15.05 -1.36
CA ASN A 119 2.89 -14.90 -0.52
C ASN A 119 2.48 -13.44 -0.27
N ALA A 120 3.30 -12.48 -0.69
CA ALA A 120 3.02 -11.06 -0.49
C ALA A 120 1.78 -10.59 -1.26
N THR A 121 1.10 -9.62 -0.69
CA THR A 121 -0.05 -8.95 -1.31
C THR A 121 0.19 -7.45 -1.40
N ILE A 122 -0.36 -6.82 -2.43
CA ILE A 122 -0.39 -5.38 -2.56
C ILE A 122 -1.71 -4.90 -1.98
N GLU A 123 -1.63 -4.05 -0.95
CA GLU A 123 -2.80 -3.48 -0.30
C GLU A 123 -3.11 -2.08 -0.84
N VAL A 124 -4.40 -1.76 -0.96
CA VAL A 124 -4.90 -0.45 -1.39
C VAL A 124 -5.88 0.08 -0.36
N ASP A 125 -5.51 1.19 0.28
CA ASP A 125 -6.31 1.88 1.29
C ASP A 125 -6.51 3.34 0.89
N GLY A 126 -7.67 3.65 0.29
CA GLY A 126 -7.91 4.98 -0.27
C GLY A 126 -6.91 5.30 -1.39
N ASN A 127 -6.05 6.30 -1.17
CA ASN A 127 -4.97 6.66 -2.08
C ASN A 127 -3.59 6.10 -1.66
N PHE A 128 -3.53 5.33 -0.58
CA PHE A 128 -2.33 4.59 -0.21
C PHE A 128 -2.27 3.23 -0.91
N VAL A 129 -1.10 2.89 -1.43
CA VAL A 129 -0.78 1.57 -1.97
C VAL A 129 0.48 1.08 -1.27
N SER A 130 0.48 -0.15 -0.78
CA SER A 130 1.61 -0.69 -0.03
C SER A 130 1.97 -2.12 -0.41
N LEU A 131 3.25 -2.43 -0.26
CA LEU A 131 3.83 -3.75 -0.42
C LEU A 131 4.85 -3.99 0.70
N PHE A 132 4.66 -5.07 1.44
CA PHE A 132 5.56 -5.52 2.51
C PHE A 132 6.16 -6.87 2.16
N LEU A 133 7.48 -7.00 2.23
CA LEU A 133 8.21 -8.25 2.11
C LEU A 133 9.05 -8.42 3.37
N LEU A 134 8.42 -8.84 4.44
CA LEU A 134 9.02 -8.96 5.77
C LEU A 134 8.98 -10.41 6.25
N ASN A 135 9.79 -10.73 7.27
CA ASN A 135 9.65 -12.02 7.94
C ASN A 135 8.26 -12.17 8.53
N SER A 136 7.68 -13.36 8.42
CA SER A 136 6.34 -13.68 8.95
C SER A 136 6.17 -13.40 10.44
N GLU A 137 7.27 -13.35 11.21
CA GLU A 137 7.25 -13.01 12.64
C GLU A 137 6.90 -11.54 12.90
N VAL A 138 7.21 -10.64 11.96
CA VAL A 138 7.02 -9.19 12.12
C VAL A 138 6.04 -8.59 11.12
N GLU A 139 5.73 -9.29 10.04
CA GLU A 139 4.89 -8.80 8.95
C GLU A 139 3.51 -8.39 9.44
N ALA A 140 2.83 -9.26 10.19
CA ALA A 140 1.50 -8.99 10.72
C ALA A 140 1.46 -7.76 11.66
N ASP A 141 2.52 -7.53 12.43
CA ASP A 141 2.62 -6.36 13.30
C ASP A 141 2.91 -5.08 12.50
N ALA A 142 3.70 -5.18 11.43
CA ALA A 142 3.99 -4.07 10.53
C ALA A 142 2.75 -3.66 9.73
N GLU A 143 2.02 -4.61 9.18
CA GLU A 143 0.75 -4.40 8.48
C GLU A 143 -0.31 -3.80 9.40
N LYS A 144 -0.43 -4.33 10.62
CA LYS A 144 -1.34 -3.77 11.61
C LYS A 144 -0.99 -2.32 11.92
N MET A 145 0.28 -1.99 12.11
CA MET A 145 0.72 -0.62 12.35
C MET A 145 0.40 0.28 11.15
N TYR A 146 0.65 -0.18 9.94
CA TYR A 146 0.29 0.51 8.71
C TYR A 146 -1.22 0.81 8.66
N ASN A 147 -2.05 -0.20 8.87
CA ASN A 147 -3.51 -0.06 8.87
C ASN A 147 -4.01 0.91 9.96
N ASP A 148 -3.45 0.84 11.16
CA ASP A 148 -3.78 1.77 12.27
C ASP A 148 -3.42 3.24 11.94
N LEU A 149 -2.46 3.47 11.04
CA LEU A 149 -2.01 4.79 10.62
C LEU A 149 -2.76 5.33 9.38
N THR A 150 -3.18 4.47 8.47
CA THR A 150 -3.79 4.85 7.18
C THR A 150 -5.32 4.78 7.18
N GLN A 151 -5.94 3.94 8.02
CA GLN A 151 -7.40 3.70 8.07
C GLN A 151 -8.08 4.47 9.22
N LYS A 152 -7.96 5.78 9.28
CA LYS A 152 -8.63 6.61 10.32
C LYS A 152 -9.88 7.28 9.81
#